data_4ccd6c7d48b72585635af4931a27037a
#
_entry.id   4ccd6c7d48b72585635af4931a27037a
#
_cell.length_a   1.000
_cell.length_b   1.000
_cell.length_c   1.000
_cell.angle_alpha   90.00
_cell.angle_beta   90.00
_cell.angle_gamma   90.00
#
_symmetry.space_group_name_H-M   'P 1'
#
loop_
_entity.id
_entity.type
_entity.pdbx_description
1 polymer ?
#
loop_
_entity_poly.entity_id
_entity_poly.type
_entity_poly.pdbx_seq_one_letter_code
_entity_poly.pdbx_strand_id
1 'polypeptide(L)'
;MQPLSFFIQQIEDHRSRQGLRHPFHPFISMIVLAHLGGYNGLNEMTRFISSNKDYFKQVFNLSSVPGYTILRTFCAEVNFEGINQAFYKWASQYVGKSNWFSVDGKGLRSTSSDPFSVDQNFKAMVSIFNHEMGIVLTSNSYENKGKSEIHSVQELVSKLEQKGMVLTLDALHCQKKLSKPSWIVEMSM
;
A
#
# COMPACT_ATOMS: atom_id res chain seq x y z
N MET A 1 -13.74 16.14 3.06
CA MET A 1 -12.86 15.11 2.44
C MET A 1 -11.58 15.78 1.99
N GLN A 2 -10.43 15.23 2.36
CA GLN A 2 -9.13 15.82 2.03
C GLN A 2 -8.65 15.37 0.65
N PRO A 3 -8.07 16.24 -0.19
CA PRO A 3 -7.60 15.85 -1.52
C PRO A 3 -6.42 14.86 -1.45
N LEU A 4 -6.10 14.23 -2.58
CA LEU A 4 -4.97 13.29 -2.70
C LEU A 4 -3.62 13.95 -2.32
N SER A 5 -3.47 15.24 -2.56
CA SER A 5 -2.29 16.01 -2.13
C SER A 5 -2.09 15.99 -0.63
N PHE A 6 -3.14 15.89 0.17
CA PHE A 6 -3.04 15.75 1.62
C PHE A 6 -2.37 14.43 2.00
N PHE A 7 -2.75 13.31 1.36
CA PHE A 7 -2.08 12.03 1.56
C PHE A 7 -0.58 12.12 1.27
N ILE A 8 -0.22 12.71 0.11
CA ILE A 8 1.18 12.87 -0.29
C ILE A 8 1.98 13.67 0.75
N GLN A 9 1.38 14.71 1.33
CA GLN A 9 2.02 15.54 2.35
C GLN A 9 2.22 14.84 3.70
N GLN A 10 1.47 13.75 3.97
CA GLN A 10 1.64 12.96 5.20
C GLN A 10 2.75 11.91 5.10
N ILE A 11 3.30 11.68 3.92
CA ILE A 11 4.40 10.73 3.73
C ILE A 11 5.71 11.39 4.18
N GLU A 12 6.41 10.75 5.12
CA GLU A 12 7.69 11.23 5.60
C GLU A 12 8.82 10.92 4.61
N ASP A 13 9.74 11.88 4.44
CA ASP A 13 10.93 11.68 3.62
C ASP A 13 12.00 10.91 4.39
N HIS A 14 12.15 9.64 4.08
CA HIS A 14 13.13 8.74 4.70
C HIS A 14 14.49 8.74 3.97
N ARG A 15 14.63 9.50 2.89
CA ARG A 15 15.86 9.54 2.11
C ARG A 15 17.00 10.20 2.88
N SER A 16 18.22 9.68 2.70
CA SER A 16 19.45 10.32 3.24
C SER A 16 19.70 11.68 2.60
N ARG A 17 20.45 12.55 3.29
CA ARG A 17 20.80 13.89 2.80
C ARG A 17 21.49 13.88 1.42
N GLN A 18 22.16 12.81 1.05
CA GLN A 18 22.81 12.65 -0.26
C GLN A 18 21.82 12.39 -1.41
N GLY A 19 20.57 12.00 -1.12
CA GLY A 19 19.53 11.70 -2.12
C GLY A 19 18.57 12.85 -2.47
N LEU A 20 18.80 14.07 -1.98
CA LEU A 20 17.82 15.16 -2.02
C LEU A 20 17.83 16.02 -3.31
N ARG A 21 18.41 15.52 -4.41
CA ARG A 21 18.42 16.23 -5.70
C ARG A 21 17.01 16.62 -6.19
N HIS A 22 16.02 15.77 -5.87
CA HIS A 22 14.61 16.00 -6.23
C HIS A 22 13.80 16.23 -4.96
N PRO A 23 13.04 17.32 -4.85
CA PRO A 23 12.12 17.55 -3.72
C PRO A 23 11.15 16.40 -3.53
N PHE A 24 10.90 15.98 -2.28
CA PHE A 24 10.20 14.73 -1.98
C PHE A 24 8.74 14.71 -2.47
N HIS A 25 7.94 15.71 -2.11
CA HIS A 25 6.53 15.72 -2.49
C HIS A 25 6.29 15.77 -4.00
N PRO A 26 6.98 16.59 -4.80
CA PRO A 26 6.97 16.47 -6.26
C PRO A 26 7.36 15.11 -6.77
N PHE A 27 8.40 14.50 -6.17
CA PHE A 27 8.87 13.17 -6.55
C PHE A 27 7.78 12.10 -6.34
N ILE A 28 7.16 12.05 -5.14
CA ILE A 28 6.05 11.14 -4.85
C ILE A 28 4.84 11.44 -5.74
N SER A 29 4.53 12.72 -5.98
CA SER A 29 3.43 13.11 -6.87
C SER A 29 3.59 12.55 -8.28
N MET A 30 4.81 12.58 -8.83
CA MET A 30 5.10 12.00 -10.15
C MET A 30 4.88 10.47 -10.17
N ILE A 31 5.29 9.77 -9.11
CA ILE A 31 5.05 8.31 -8.97
C ILE A 31 3.55 8.01 -8.90
N VAL A 32 2.82 8.72 -8.05
CA VAL A 32 1.37 8.55 -7.89
C VAL A 32 0.64 8.83 -9.21
N LEU A 33 0.99 9.89 -9.92
CA LEU A 33 0.39 10.22 -11.22
C LEU A 33 0.71 9.16 -12.27
N ALA A 34 1.92 8.59 -12.27
CA ALA A 34 2.26 7.48 -13.16
C ALA A 34 1.37 6.26 -12.88
N HIS A 35 1.19 5.88 -11.61
CA HIS A 35 0.29 4.77 -11.22
C HIS A 35 -1.16 5.03 -11.61
N LEU A 36 -1.68 6.23 -11.39
CA LEU A 36 -3.03 6.62 -11.81
C LEU A 36 -3.20 6.57 -13.33
N GLY A 37 -2.12 6.80 -14.08
CA GLY A 37 -2.07 6.64 -15.53
C GLY A 37 -1.89 5.19 -16.00
N GLY A 38 -1.82 4.22 -15.09
CA GLY A 38 -1.64 2.78 -15.41
C GLY A 38 -0.19 2.35 -15.64
N TYR A 39 0.79 3.22 -15.39
CA TYR A 39 2.23 2.92 -15.53
C TYR A 39 2.77 2.30 -14.24
N ASN A 40 2.68 0.98 -14.10
CA ASN A 40 3.00 0.28 -12.85
C ASN A 40 4.45 -0.24 -12.75
N GLY A 41 5.14 -0.40 -13.89
CA GLY A 41 6.53 -0.84 -13.94
C GLY A 41 7.51 0.33 -13.85
N LEU A 42 8.71 0.12 -13.24
CA LEU A 42 9.73 1.17 -13.12
C LEU A 42 10.14 1.79 -14.46
N ASN A 43 10.28 0.98 -15.51
CA ASN A 43 10.59 1.46 -16.86
C ASN A 43 9.45 2.30 -17.45
N GLU A 44 8.20 1.89 -17.19
CA GLU A 44 7.01 2.59 -17.66
C GLU A 44 6.85 3.93 -16.93
N MET A 45 6.99 3.96 -15.60
CA MET A 45 7.01 5.18 -14.81
C MET A 45 8.09 6.15 -15.28
N THR A 46 9.31 5.63 -15.53
CA THR A 46 10.42 6.45 -16.03
C THR A 46 10.08 7.08 -17.37
N ARG A 47 9.50 6.30 -18.30
CA ARG A 47 9.08 6.82 -19.62
C ARG A 47 7.98 7.88 -19.47
N PHE A 48 6.96 7.61 -18.65
CA PHE A 48 5.89 8.57 -18.38
C PHE A 48 6.44 9.90 -17.84
N ILE A 49 7.29 9.85 -16.82
CA ILE A 49 7.90 11.04 -16.20
C ILE A 49 8.78 11.80 -17.22
N SER A 50 9.58 11.07 -18.01
CA SER A 50 10.46 11.67 -19.02
C SER A 50 9.68 12.30 -20.17
N SER A 51 8.61 11.67 -20.63
CA SER A 51 7.74 12.21 -21.69
C SER A 51 6.98 13.46 -21.25
N ASN A 52 6.70 13.61 -19.98
CA ASN A 52 6.00 14.75 -19.40
C ASN A 52 6.96 15.70 -18.62
N LYS A 53 8.26 15.65 -18.90
CA LYS A 53 9.30 16.37 -18.13
C LYS A 53 9.06 17.87 -18.06
N ASP A 54 8.69 18.50 -19.17
CA ASP A 54 8.53 19.95 -19.22
C ASP A 54 7.31 20.41 -18.43
N TYR A 55 6.22 19.64 -18.47
CA TYR A 55 5.05 19.84 -17.64
C TYR A 55 5.39 19.73 -16.14
N PHE A 56 6.08 18.66 -15.73
CA PHE A 56 6.45 18.47 -14.34
C PHE A 56 7.44 19.52 -13.84
N LYS A 57 8.39 19.94 -14.68
CA LYS A 57 9.31 21.04 -14.34
C LYS A 57 8.57 22.35 -14.10
N GLN A 58 7.60 22.64 -14.94
CA GLN A 58 6.79 23.86 -14.80
C GLN A 58 5.89 23.82 -13.57
N VAL A 59 5.10 22.74 -13.40
CA VAL A 59 4.11 22.62 -12.31
C VAL A 59 4.77 22.57 -10.94
N PHE A 60 5.88 21.86 -10.80
CA PHE A 60 6.56 21.67 -9.53
C PHE A 60 7.79 22.60 -9.35
N ASN A 61 8.06 23.49 -10.29
CA ASN A 61 9.22 24.38 -10.29
C ASN A 61 10.54 23.62 -10.11
N LEU A 62 10.80 22.59 -10.95
CA LEU A 62 11.95 21.71 -10.87
C LEU A 62 12.98 22.04 -11.94
N SER A 63 14.26 21.89 -11.61
CA SER A 63 15.36 21.95 -12.61
C SER A 63 15.42 20.67 -13.46
N SER A 64 15.09 19.52 -12.88
CA SER A 64 15.11 18.21 -13.54
C SER A 64 14.10 17.25 -12.96
N VAL A 65 13.75 16.19 -13.71
CA VAL A 65 12.91 15.08 -13.25
C VAL A 65 13.77 13.85 -12.92
N PRO A 66 13.29 12.94 -12.04
CA PRO A 66 14.03 11.73 -11.67
C PRO A 66 14.12 10.74 -12.84
N GLY A 67 15.28 10.10 -12.98
CA GLY A 67 15.49 8.99 -13.92
C GLY A 67 15.30 7.62 -13.24
N TYR A 68 15.47 6.57 -14.04
CA TYR A 68 15.26 5.17 -13.65
C TYR A 68 16.01 4.77 -12.36
N THR A 69 17.31 5.09 -12.27
CA THR A 69 18.12 4.69 -11.10
C THR A 69 17.58 5.29 -9.81
N ILE A 70 17.16 6.56 -9.84
CA ILE A 70 16.62 7.25 -8.66
C ILE A 70 15.27 6.64 -8.25
N LEU A 71 14.38 6.36 -9.23
CA LEU A 71 13.10 5.70 -8.97
C LEU A 71 13.32 4.31 -8.39
N ARG A 72 14.23 3.52 -8.95
CA ARG A 72 14.55 2.16 -8.49
C ARG A 72 15.08 2.17 -7.04
N THR A 73 16.05 3.03 -6.75
CA THR A 73 16.60 3.15 -5.39
C THR A 73 15.53 3.53 -4.39
N PHE A 74 14.70 4.52 -4.71
CA PHE A 74 13.61 4.94 -3.85
C PHE A 74 12.62 3.80 -3.59
N CYS A 75 12.15 3.10 -4.64
CA CYS A 75 11.20 1.99 -4.47
C CYS A 75 11.80 0.79 -3.69
N ALA A 76 13.12 0.63 -3.70
CA ALA A 76 13.79 -0.41 -2.93
C ALA A 76 13.94 -0.07 -1.42
N GLU A 77 14.02 1.22 -1.10
CA GLU A 77 14.32 1.71 0.25
C GLU A 77 13.11 2.34 0.94
N VAL A 78 11.99 2.49 0.23
CA VAL A 78 10.81 3.18 0.74
C VAL A 78 10.25 2.52 2.00
N ASN A 79 9.90 3.33 3.00
CA ASN A 79 9.18 2.88 4.17
C ASN A 79 7.71 2.60 3.80
N PHE A 80 7.44 1.36 3.38
CA PHE A 80 6.10 0.90 3.00
C PHE A 80 5.08 1.09 4.12
N GLU A 81 5.45 0.79 5.37
CA GLU A 81 4.55 0.93 6.51
C GLU A 81 4.14 2.39 6.72
N GLY A 82 5.07 3.33 6.62
CA GLY A 82 4.79 4.76 6.72
C GLY A 82 3.83 5.25 5.62
N ILE A 83 4.04 4.81 4.37
CA ILE A 83 3.11 5.11 3.26
C ILE A 83 1.72 4.52 3.52
N ASN A 84 1.67 3.27 3.96
CA ASN A 84 0.42 2.56 4.24
C ASN A 84 -0.38 3.23 5.37
N GLN A 85 0.27 3.68 6.43
CA GLN A 85 -0.36 4.43 7.52
C GLN A 85 -0.89 5.80 7.05
N ALA A 86 -0.12 6.53 6.26
CA ALA A 86 -0.56 7.80 5.68
C ALA A 86 -1.77 7.58 4.76
N PHE A 87 -1.75 6.52 3.95
CA PHE A 87 -2.86 6.15 3.09
C PHE A 87 -4.10 5.74 3.89
N TYR A 88 -3.95 4.92 4.93
CA TYR A 88 -5.05 4.53 5.83
C TYR A 88 -5.75 5.75 6.44
N LYS A 89 -4.99 6.69 6.98
CA LYS A 89 -5.54 7.94 7.57
C LYS A 89 -6.31 8.76 6.53
N TRP A 90 -5.81 8.83 5.31
CA TRP A 90 -6.48 9.54 4.22
C TRP A 90 -7.70 8.78 3.72
N ALA A 91 -7.58 7.48 3.43
CA ALA A 91 -8.66 6.64 2.88
C ALA A 91 -9.82 6.48 3.85
N SER A 92 -9.56 6.38 5.15
CA SER A 92 -10.59 6.25 6.20
C SER A 92 -11.61 7.38 6.19
N GLN A 93 -11.26 8.57 5.69
CA GLN A 93 -12.19 9.69 5.58
C GLN A 93 -13.26 9.49 4.50
N TYR A 94 -13.02 8.57 3.55
CA TYR A 94 -13.92 8.29 2.44
C TYR A 94 -14.83 7.09 2.70
N VAL A 95 -14.46 6.20 3.62
CA VAL A 95 -15.22 4.97 3.91
C VAL A 95 -16.62 5.26 4.47
N GLY A 96 -16.84 6.46 5.02
CA GLY A 96 -18.17 6.93 5.44
C GLY A 96 -18.81 6.03 6.48
N LYS A 97 -20.10 5.68 6.26
CA LYS A 97 -20.88 4.78 7.14
C LYS A 97 -20.81 3.31 6.70
N SER A 98 -20.06 3.00 5.66
CA SER A 98 -19.91 1.63 5.20
C SER A 98 -19.19 0.79 6.24
N ASN A 99 -19.83 -0.29 6.65
CA ASN A 99 -19.29 -1.20 7.66
C ASN A 99 -18.80 -2.53 7.07
N TRP A 100 -18.93 -2.74 5.75
CA TRP A 100 -18.61 -4.01 5.10
C TRP A 100 -17.21 -4.00 4.47
N PHE A 101 -16.36 -4.90 4.97
CA PHE A 101 -14.99 -5.07 4.52
C PHE A 101 -14.69 -6.54 4.27
N SER A 102 -13.86 -6.82 3.28
CA SER A 102 -13.25 -8.13 3.11
C SER A 102 -11.77 -8.09 3.44
N VAL A 103 -11.27 -9.18 3.96
CA VAL A 103 -9.85 -9.39 4.19
C VAL A 103 -9.40 -10.53 3.29
N ASP A 104 -8.40 -10.26 2.44
CA ASP A 104 -7.85 -11.23 1.50
C ASP A 104 -6.33 -11.24 1.55
N GLY A 105 -5.75 -12.43 1.47
CA GLY A 105 -4.33 -12.66 1.43
C GLY A 105 -3.87 -13.10 0.06
N LYS A 106 -2.79 -12.49 -0.46
CA LYS A 106 -2.22 -12.82 -1.76
C LYS A 106 -0.72 -13.02 -1.71
N GLY A 107 -0.28 -14.20 -2.14
CA GLY A 107 1.14 -14.47 -2.34
C GLY A 107 1.72 -13.69 -3.52
N LEU A 108 2.88 -13.07 -3.33
CA LEU A 108 3.61 -12.34 -4.35
C LEU A 108 4.60 -13.30 -5.03
N ARG A 109 4.17 -13.94 -6.13
CA ARG A 109 4.94 -14.99 -6.83
C ARG A 109 6.35 -14.57 -7.23
N SER A 110 6.56 -13.33 -7.61
CA SER A 110 7.87 -12.79 -8.01
C SER A 110 8.87 -12.66 -6.87
N THR A 111 8.47 -12.91 -5.63
CA THR A 111 9.32 -12.78 -4.44
C THR A 111 9.81 -14.14 -3.91
N SER A 112 9.47 -15.24 -4.57
CA SER A 112 9.98 -16.57 -4.19
C SER A 112 11.49 -16.64 -4.37
N SER A 113 12.19 -16.99 -3.28
CA SER A 113 13.65 -17.16 -3.30
C SER A 113 14.08 -18.46 -3.96
N ASP A 114 13.19 -19.47 -3.99
CA ASP A 114 13.43 -20.76 -4.62
C ASP A 114 12.13 -21.30 -5.21
N PRO A 115 11.80 -20.98 -6.49
CA PRO A 115 10.52 -21.34 -7.10
C PRO A 115 10.30 -22.84 -7.26
N PHE A 116 11.36 -23.65 -7.20
CA PHE A 116 11.31 -25.09 -7.41
C PHE A 116 11.42 -25.91 -6.11
N SER A 117 11.64 -25.25 -4.97
CA SER A 117 11.70 -25.91 -3.66
C SER A 117 10.31 -26.20 -3.12
N VAL A 118 10.17 -27.37 -2.43
CA VAL A 118 8.96 -27.71 -1.68
C VAL A 118 8.73 -26.69 -0.53
N ASP A 119 9.82 -26.11 -0.02
CA ASP A 119 9.87 -25.14 1.07
C ASP A 119 10.07 -23.72 0.56
N GLN A 120 9.22 -23.26 -0.34
CA GLN A 120 9.31 -21.89 -0.88
C GLN A 120 9.15 -20.83 0.18
N ASN A 121 10.09 -19.87 0.23
CA ASN A 121 9.93 -18.62 0.95
C ASN A 121 9.49 -17.52 -0.01
N PHE A 122 8.33 -16.93 0.24
CA PHE A 122 7.80 -15.83 -0.55
C PHE A 122 7.17 -14.78 0.35
N LYS A 123 7.08 -13.57 -0.16
CA LYS A 123 6.31 -12.51 0.48
C LYS A 123 4.84 -12.63 0.11
N ALA A 124 3.98 -12.43 1.08
CA ALA A 124 2.54 -12.33 0.88
C ALA A 124 2.05 -10.99 1.41
N MET A 125 0.89 -10.57 0.94
CA MET A 125 0.23 -9.34 1.35
C MET A 125 -1.19 -9.67 1.78
N VAL A 126 -1.60 -9.16 2.93
CA VAL A 126 -2.99 -9.15 3.38
C VAL A 126 -3.54 -7.75 3.19
N SER A 127 -4.73 -7.65 2.65
CA SER A 127 -5.40 -6.36 2.39
C SER A 127 -6.80 -6.34 2.98
N ILE A 128 -7.22 -5.18 3.46
CA ILE A 128 -8.60 -4.90 3.88
C ILE A 128 -9.25 -4.03 2.82
N PHE A 129 -10.30 -4.56 2.20
CA PHE A 129 -11.01 -3.94 1.10
C PHE A 129 -12.41 -3.50 1.55
N ASN A 130 -12.79 -2.26 1.26
CA ASN A 130 -14.12 -1.75 1.47
C ASN A 130 -14.98 -1.98 0.23
N HIS A 131 -16.10 -2.70 0.38
CA HIS A 131 -16.95 -3.09 -0.74
C HIS A 131 -17.72 -1.92 -1.37
N GLU A 132 -18.18 -0.99 -0.54
CA GLU A 132 -19.00 0.12 -1.02
C GLU A 132 -18.18 1.12 -1.85
N MET A 133 -16.99 1.45 -1.36
CA MET A 133 -16.11 2.43 -2.02
C MET A 133 -15.20 1.80 -3.08
N GLY A 134 -15.08 0.47 -3.10
CA GLY A 134 -14.20 -0.21 -4.04
C GLY A 134 -12.71 0.06 -3.81
N ILE A 135 -12.30 0.36 -2.57
CA ILE A 135 -10.92 0.72 -2.25
C ILE A 135 -10.30 -0.23 -1.21
N VAL A 136 -8.99 -0.45 -1.35
CA VAL A 136 -8.19 -1.06 -0.29
C VAL A 136 -7.94 0.00 0.78
N LEU A 137 -8.36 -0.27 2.01
CA LEU A 137 -8.21 0.64 3.13
C LEU A 137 -6.78 0.60 3.71
N THR A 138 -6.27 -0.60 3.87
CA THR A 138 -4.91 -0.84 4.40
C THR A 138 -4.43 -2.22 3.98
N SER A 139 -3.12 -2.44 4.03
CA SER A 139 -2.50 -3.73 3.74
C SER A 139 -1.29 -3.98 4.63
N ASN A 140 -0.90 -5.24 4.78
CA ASN A 140 0.31 -5.64 5.48
C ASN A 140 1.05 -6.70 4.67
N SER A 141 2.36 -6.62 4.61
CA SER A 141 3.19 -7.65 3.97
C SER A 141 3.89 -8.51 5.01
N TYR A 142 4.04 -9.79 4.72
CA TYR A 142 4.73 -10.74 5.58
C TYR A 142 5.48 -11.79 4.75
N GLU A 143 6.45 -12.45 5.38
CA GLU A 143 7.14 -13.62 4.80
C GLU A 143 6.49 -14.90 5.33
N ASN A 144 6.12 -15.80 4.41
CA ASN A 144 5.36 -17.02 4.75
C ASN A 144 6.09 -17.96 5.74
N LYS A 145 7.42 -17.95 5.76
CA LYS A 145 8.22 -18.73 6.76
C LYS A 145 8.31 -18.06 8.14
N GLY A 146 8.16 -16.74 8.20
CA GLY A 146 8.31 -15.98 9.45
C GLY A 146 7.02 -15.74 10.20
N LYS A 147 5.91 -15.57 9.48
CA LYS A 147 4.58 -15.31 10.06
C LYS A 147 3.51 -16.06 9.27
N SER A 148 2.51 -16.58 9.99
CA SER A 148 1.33 -17.14 9.35
C SER A 148 0.42 -16.01 8.85
N GLU A 149 -0.33 -16.29 7.79
CA GLU A 149 -1.36 -15.39 7.26
C GLU A 149 -2.36 -14.97 8.34
N ILE A 150 -2.79 -15.93 9.18
CA ILE A 150 -3.69 -15.69 10.31
C ILE A 150 -3.14 -14.62 11.26
N HIS A 151 -1.85 -14.70 11.61
CA HIS A 151 -1.22 -13.71 12.49
C HIS A 151 -1.18 -12.33 11.85
N SER A 152 -0.88 -12.26 10.55
CA SER A 152 -0.85 -11.01 9.79
C SER A 152 -2.23 -10.38 9.66
N VAL A 153 -3.29 -11.19 9.47
CA VAL A 153 -4.68 -10.74 9.52
C VAL A 153 -5.03 -10.18 10.90
N GLN A 154 -4.68 -10.89 11.98
CA GLN A 154 -4.93 -10.44 13.35
C GLN A 154 -4.26 -9.10 13.65
N GLU A 155 -3.00 -8.95 13.25
CA GLU A 155 -2.25 -7.71 13.42
C GLU A 155 -2.90 -6.57 12.63
N LEU A 156 -3.25 -6.80 11.36
CA LEU A 156 -3.86 -5.79 10.51
C LEU A 156 -5.21 -5.32 11.04
N VAL A 157 -6.06 -6.27 11.42
CA VAL A 157 -7.38 -5.99 11.99
C VAL A 157 -7.28 -5.29 13.34
N SER A 158 -6.25 -5.59 14.15
CA SER A 158 -6.04 -4.93 15.44
C SER A 158 -5.68 -3.45 15.34
N LYS A 159 -5.11 -3.03 14.20
CA LYS A 159 -4.75 -1.63 13.90
C LYS A 159 -5.94 -0.79 13.44
N LEU A 160 -7.09 -1.40 13.14
CA LEU A 160 -8.28 -0.67 12.71
C LEU A 160 -8.91 0.08 13.89
N GLU A 161 -9.08 1.37 13.73
CA GLU A 161 -9.67 2.26 14.75
C GLU A 161 -11.20 2.32 14.65
N GLN A 162 -11.77 1.87 13.55
CA GLN A 162 -13.21 1.93 13.30
C GLN A 162 -13.97 0.88 14.14
N LYS A 163 -15.14 1.27 14.66
CA LYS A 163 -16.03 0.40 15.42
C LYS A 163 -17.23 -0.03 14.57
N GLY A 164 -17.78 -1.19 14.86
CA GLY A 164 -19.01 -1.69 14.20
C GLY A 164 -18.78 -2.18 12.78
N MET A 165 -17.55 -2.62 12.46
CA MET A 165 -17.22 -3.17 11.15
C MET A 165 -17.69 -4.63 11.04
N VAL A 166 -18.20 -4.99 9.87
CA VAL A 166 -18.46 -6.35 9.44
C VAL A 166 -17.26 -6.78 8.56
N LEU A 167 -16.53 -7.79 9.01
CA LEU A 167 -15.39 -8.34 8.29
C LEU A 167 -15.76 -9.68 7.68
N THR A 168 -15.68 -9.79 6.36
CA THR A 168 -15.73 -11.08 5.66
C THR A 168 -14.32 -11.64 5.52
N LEU A 169 -14.13 -12.87 5.95
CA LEU A 169 -12.86 -13.57 5.99
C LEU A 169 -13.01 -14.93 5.34
N ASP A 170 -11.96 -15.45 4.73
CA ASP A 170 -11.90 -16.87 4.37
C ASP A 170 -12.03 -17.75 5.62
N ALA A 171 -12.64 -18.93 5.47
CA ALA A 171 -12.89 -19.87 6.57
C ALA A 171 -11.62 -20.23 7.36
N LEU A 172 -10.44 -20.23 6.72
CA LEU A 172 -9.16 -20.45 7.38
C LEU A 172 -8.80 -19.39 8.42
N HIS A 173 -9.35 -18.19 8.29
CA HIS A 173 -9.08 -17.06 9.18
C HIS A 173 -10.09 -16.90 10.32
N CYS A 174 -11.20 -17.63 10.26
CA CYS A 174 -12.29 -17.55 11.24
C CYS A 174 -11.95 -18.27 12.55
N GLN A 175 -10.99 -17.73 13.30
CA GLN A 175 -10.64 -18.23 14.63
C GLN A 175 -11.24 -17.33 15.72
N LYS A 176 -11.62 -17.90 16.86
CA LYS A 176 -12.17 -17.18 18.04
C LYS A 176 -11.33 -15.99 18.50
N LYS A 177 -10.01 -15.98 18.22
CA LYS A 177 -9.09 -14.89 18.56
C LYS A 177 -9.25 -13.63 17.70
N LEU A 178 -9.94 -13.72 16.54
CA LEU A 178 -10.24 -12.57 15.68
C LEU A 178 -11.50 -11.82 16.09
N SER A 179 -12.38 -12.43 16.86
CA SER A 179 -13.61 -11.78 17.33
C SER A 179 -13.31 -10.86 18.52
N LYS A 180 -13.20 -9.55 18.29
CA LYS A 180 -13.36 -8.56 19.37
C LYS A 180 -14.84 -8.27 19.57
N PRO A 181 -15.29 -7.89 20.78
CA PRO A 181 -16.70 -7.61 21.07
C PRO A 181 -17.34 -6.51 20.22
N SER A 182 -16.54 -5.73 19.51
CA SER A 182 -16.99 -4.62 18.64
C SER A 182 -17.11 -4.99 17.16
N TRP A 183 -16.80 -6.24 16.76
CA TRP A 183 -16.81 -6.67 15.36
C TRP A 183 -17.77 -7.83 15.15
N ILE A 184 -18.49 -7.78 14.05
CA ILE A 184 -19.26 -8.90 13.54
C ILE A 184 -18.41 -9.53 12.44
N VAL A 185 -17.99 -10.79 12.63
CA VAL A 185 -17.23 -11.56 11.64
C VAL A 185 -18.23 -12.47 10.92
N GLU A 186 -18.42 -12.26 9.63
CA GLU A 186 -19.21 -13.16 8.79
C GLU A 186 -18.27 -14.05 7.97
N MET A 187 -18.59 -15.36 7.93
CA MET A 187 -17.86 -16.33 7.12
C MET A 187 -18.43 -16.33 5.71
N SER A 188 -17.58 -16.09 4.70
CA SER A 188 -17.90 -16.45 3.33
C SER A 188 -17.63 -17.95 3.16
N MET A 189 -18.66 -18.71 2.83
CA MET A 189 -18.56 -20.10 2.39
C MET A 189 -18.20 -20.12 0.90
#